data_f0fb235fa30efe489982cb73de92463a
#
_entry.id   f0fb235fa30efe489982cb73de92463a
#
_cell.length_a   1.000
_cell.length_b   1.000
_cell.length_c   1.000
_cell.angle_alpha   90.00
_cell.angle_beta   90.00
_cell.angle_gamma   90.00
#
_symmetry.space_group_name_H-M   'P 1'
#
loop_
_entity.id
_entity.type
_entity.pdbx_description
1 polymer ?
#
loop_
_entity_poly.entity_id
_entity_poly.type
_entity_poly.pdbx_seq_one_letter_code
_entity_poly.pdbx_strand_id
1 'polypeptide(L)'
;MRRTTLAVILAALVALAAPAAASALNVYAATSLTNVFPALNKGPTYSFGGSNTLQLQIERGAPADVFASASPGEAQALFREGRCTRPVTFAINPLVLLIPNSNPGSVTSVYSLRSGGRKLSIGNSGVPIGAYTRQLLKRMRLSSILSSNTVSQQTNVGQVASQVALGAADAGFVYYTDGFSVRDRTKMISLPKWAQPPVRYRTCAVRRSGADTRGAAAFIKQVTGKAGRGALKAYGFGLPPRQ
;
A
#
# COMPACT_ATOMS: atom_id res chain seq x y z
N MET A 1 28.50 16.91 80.62
CA MET A 1 29.05 16.41 79.33
C MET A 1 27.98 15.51 78.74
N ARG A 2 27.20 16.02 77.77
CA ARG A 2 26.14 15.25 77.02
C ARG A 2 26.62 15.11 75.59
N ARG A 3 26.85 13.87 75.13
CA ARG A 3 27.22 13.53 73.79
C ARG A 3 25.93 13.33 72.98
N THR A 4 25.62 14.21 72.01
CA THR A 4 24.52 14.06 71.07
C THR A 4 25.03 13.29 69.82
N THR A 5 24.50 12.10 69.63
CA THR A 5 24.79 11.24 68.48
C THR A 5 23.89 11.68 67.34
N LEU A 6 24.44 12.17 66.23
CA LEU A 6 23.72 12.54 65.02
C LEU A 6 23.58 11.27 64.16
N ALA A 7 22.35 10.77 63.99
CA ALA A 7 22.06 9.68 63.10
C ALA A 7 21.77 10.25 61.69
N VAL A 8 22.65 9.95 60.74
CA VAL A 8 22.46 10.29 59.31
C VAL A 8 21.62 9.18 58.66
N ILE A 9 20.38 9.48 58.33
CA ILE A 9 19.49 8.59 57.54
C ILE A 9 19.79 8.81 56.08
N LEU A 10 20.47 7.84 55.42
CA LEU A 10 20.72 7.81 54.00
C LEU A 10 19.47 7.23 53.30
N ALA A 11 18.59 8.09 52.78
CA ALA A 11 17.44 7.68 51.96
C ALA A 11 17.92 7.29 50.54
N ALA A 12 18.00 5.99 50.24
CA ALA A 12 18.26 5.49 48.89
C ALA A 12 17.02 5.70 48.00
N LEU A 13 17.11 6.68 47.09
CA LEU A 13 16.13 6.86 46.04
C LEU A 13 16.28 5.72 45.01
N VAL A 14 15.45 4.68 45.12
CA VAL A 14 15.29 3.68 44.06
C VAL A 14 14.44 4.32 42.96
N ALA A 15 15.08 4.85 41.94
CA ALA A 15 14.38 5.27 40.71
C ALA A 15 13.79 4.02 40.02
N LEU A 16 12.48 3.78 40.17
CA LEU A 16 11.77 2.84 39.35
C LEU A 16 11.83 3.37 37.92
N ALA A 17 12.72 2.81 37.10
CA ALA A 17 12.68 2.99 35.67
C ALA A 17 11.36 2.31 35.17
N ALA A 18 10.31 3.10 34.98
CA ALA A 18 9.11 2.62 34.28
C ALA A 18 9.55 2.09 32.90
N PRO A 19 9.15 0.86 32.52
CA PRO A 19 9.44 0.38 31.18
C PRO A 19 8.83 1.38 30.19
N ALA A 20 9.67 1.99 29.35
CA ALA A 20 9.21 2.82 28.25
C ALA A 20 8.23 1.95 27.44
N ALA A 21 6.96 2.33 27.42
CA ALA A 21 5.97 1.65 26.62
C ALA A 21 6.50 1.63 25.19
N ALA A 22 6.81 0.43 24.67
CA ALA A 22 7.27 0.27 23.31
C ALA A 22 6.18 0.85 22.40
N SER A 23 6.48 1.98 21.76
CA SER A 23 5.53 2.57 20.81
C SER A 23 5.23 1.54 19.71
N ALA A 24 3.94 1.40 19.36
CA ALA A 24 3.57 0.47 18.30
C ALA A 24 4.30 0.83 17.01
N LEU A 25 4.80 -0.17 16.29
CA LEU A 25 5.47 -0.01 15.00
C LEU A 25 4.54 0.70 14.02
N ASN A 26 4.98 1.80 13.42
CA ASN A 26 4.20 2.56 12.44
C ASN A 26 4.49 2.07 11.01
N VAL A 27 3.51 1.44 10.37
CA VAL A 27 3.62 0.89 9.02
C VAL A 27 2.80 1.74 8.04
N TYR A 28 3.48 2.44 7.14
CA TYR A 28 2.88 3.22 6.06
C TYR A 28 2.83 2.35 4.81
N ALA A 29 1.62 1.99 4.36
CA ALA A 29 1.43 0.98 3.33
C ALA A 29 0.41 1.40 2.25
N ALA A 30 0.65 0.97 1.03
CA ALA A 30 -0.29 1.16 -0.07
C ALA A 30 -1.68 0.61 0.27
N THR A 31 -2.75 1.30 -0.14
CA THR A 31 -4.15 0.96 0.18
C THR A 31 -4.50 -0.50 -0.16
N SER A 32 -3.96 -1.06 -1.24
CA SER A 32 -4.17 -2.48 -1.61
C SER A 32 -3.66 -3.49 -0.57
N LEU A 33 -2.89 -3.06 0.44
CA LEU A 33 -2.38 -3.90 1.53
C LEU A 33 -3.29 -3.88 2.77
N THR A 34 -4.38 -3.11 2.76
CA THR A 34 -5.28 -2.88 3.90
C THR A 34 -5.80 -4.17 4.52
N ASN A 35 -6.09 -5.18 3.71
CA ASN A 35 -6.66 -6.44 4.20
C ASN A 35 -5.56 -7.43 4.64
N VAL A 36 -4.44 -7.50 3.93
CA VAL A 36 -3.42 -8.53 4.16
C VAL A 36 -2.49 -8.20 5.31
N PHE A 37 -2.10 -6.94 5.51
CA PHE A 37 -1.13 -6.59 6.55
C PHE A 37 -1.71 -6.73 7.96
N PRO A 38 -2.92 -6.22 8.29
CA PRO A 38 -3.52 -6.46 9.60
C PRO A 38 -3.86 -7.93 9.86
N ALA A 39 -4.19 -8.71 8.82
CA ALA A 39 -4.40 -10.15 8.94
C ALA A 39 -3.08 -10.90 9.24
N LEU A 40 -1.95 -10.41 8.71
CA LEU A 40 -0.63 -10.98 8.99
C LEU A 40 -0.09 -10.60 10.37
N ASN A 41 -0.31 -9.36 10.79
CA ASN A 41 0.19 -8.84 12.08
C ASN A 41 -0.72 -7.71 12.59
N LYS A 42 -1.33 -7.91 13.77
CA LYS A 42 -2.23 -6.94 14.41
C LYS A 42 -1.51 -5.92 15.31
N GLY A 43 -0.21 -6.12 15.58
CA GLY A 43 0.56 -5.28 16.51
C GLY A 43 0.89 -3.87 16.01
N PRO A 44 1.22 -3.66 14.71
CA PRO A 44 1.55 -2.34 14.19
C PRO A 44 0.34 -1.40 14.10
N THR A 45 0.63 -0.10 14.17
CA THR A 45 -0.30 0.94 13.70
C THR A 45 -0.12 1.11 12.20
N TYR A 46 -1.21 1.00 11.44
CA TYR A 46 -1.19 1.10 9.99
C TYR A 46 -1.73 2.43 9.49
N SER A 47 -1.00 3.05 8.57
CA SER A 47 -1.45 4.19 7.76
C SER A 47 -1.54 3.77 6.30
N PHE A 48 -2.77 3.64 5.77
CA PHE A 48 -2.99 3.22 4.39
C PHE A 48 -3.30 4.41 3.48
N GLY A 49 -2.68 4.44 2.28
CA GLY A 49 -2.88 5.53 1.33
C GLY A 49 -2.27 5.25 -0.03
N GLY A 50 -2.33 6.24 -0.93
CA GLY A 50 -1.57 6.24 -2.17
C GLY A 50 -0.08 6.27 -1.86
N SER A 51 0.72 5.43 -2.51
CA SER A 51 2.15 5.30 -2.20
C SER A 51 2.91 6.61 -2.35
N ASN A 52 2.58 7.43 -3.34
CA ASN A 52 3.14 8.77 -3.54
C ASN A 52 2.81 9.73 -2.38
N THR A 53 1.57 9.70 -1.87
CA THR A 53 1.15 10.52 -0.72
C THR A 53 1.91 10.10 0.54
N LEU A 54 2.02 8.80 0.78
CA LEU A 54 2.76 8.27 1.93
C LEU A 54 4.27 8.58 1.83
N GLN A 55 4.86 8.51 0.63
CA GLN A 55 6.22 8.96 0.38
C GLN A 55 6.42 10.41 0.81
N LEU A 56 5.57 11.33 0.32
CA LEU A 56 5.63 12.76 0.67
C LEU A 56 5.46 13.00 2.17
N GLN A 57 4.61 12.23 2.85
CA GLN A 57 4.47 12.31 4.31
C GLN A 57 5.77 11.93 5.02
N ILE A 58 6.44 10.84 4.57
CA ILE A 58 7.72 10.40 5.12
C ILE A 58 8.82 11.44 4.86
N GLU A 59 8.87 12.02 3.67
CA GLU A 59 9.80 13.12 3.32
C GLU A 59 9.62 14.34 4.22
N ARG A 60 8.38 14.60 4.65
CA ARG A 60 8.00 15.68 5.58
C ARG A 60 8.12 15.32 7.06
N GLY A 61 8.70 14.15 7.37
CA GLY A 61 8.99 13.74 8.74
C GLY A 61 7.87 12.94 9.45
N ALA A 62 6.90 12.39 8.71
CA ALA A 62 5.90 11.51 9.32
C ALA A 62 6.56 10.32 10.04
N PRO A 63 6.02 9.88 11.20
CA PRO A 63 6.68 8.93 12.10
C PRO A 63 6.58 7.47 11.62
N ALA A 64 6.78 7.22 10.32
CA ALA A 64 6.80 5.88 9.75
C ALA A 64 8.08 5.13 10.17
N ASP A 65 7.94 3.85 10.49
CA ASP A 65 9.05 2.92 10.72
C ASP A 65 9.24 2.00 9.51
N VAL A 66 8.14 1.63 8.85
CA VAL A 66 8.14 0.82 7.63
C VAL A 66 7.36 1.54 6.53
N PHE A 67 7.88 1.51 5.31
CA PHE A 67 7.16 1.92 4.12
C PHE A 67 6.97 0.74 3.17
N ALA A 68 5.73 0.54 2.68
CA ALA A 68 5.37 -0.50 1.73
C ALA A 68 4.59 0.09 0.55
N SER A 69 5.26 0.23 -0.59
CA SER A 69 4.74 0.84 -1.81
C SER A 69 4.19 -0.17 -2.81
N ALA A 70 3.15 0.21 -3.55
CA ALA A 70 2.60 -0.56 -4.68
C ALA A 70 3.42 -0.42 -5.97
N SER A 71 4.48 0.38 -5.98
CA SER A 71 5.44 0.46 -7.08
C SER A 71 6.88 0.56 -6.58
N PRO A 72 7.87 0.27 -7.45
CA PRO A 72 9.28 0.43 -7.09
C PRO A 72 9.71 1.88 -6.90
N GLY A 73 9.04 2.84 -7.55
CA GLY A 73 9.50 4.23 -7.69
C GLY A 73 9.64 4.95 -6.37
N GLU A 74 8.60 4.93 -5.55
CA GLU A 74 8.51 5.67 -4.30
C GLU A 74 9.51 5.15 -3.26
N ALA A 75 9.57 3.82 -3.09
CA ALA A 75 10.54 3.22 -2.17
C ALA A 75 11.99 3.46 -2.62
N GLN A 76 12.22 3.45 -3.95
CA GLN A 76 13.54 3.74 -4.52
C GLN A 76 13.93 5.22 -4.36
N ALA A 77 12.97 6.15 -4.41
CA ALA A 77 13.19 7.57 -4.17
C ALA A 77 13.66 7.80 -2.72
N LEU A 78 12.91 7.30 -1.73
CA LEU A 78 13.30 7.39 -0.33
C LEU A 78 14.67 6.74 -0.04
N PHE A 79 15.01 5.66 -0.73
CA PHE A 79 16.33 5.03 -0.59
C PHE A 79 17.45 5.92 -1.13
N ARG A 80 17.28 6.53 -2.31
CA ARG A 80 18.27 7.45 -2.90
C ARG A 80 18.50 8.70 -2.05
N GLU A 81 17.46 9.14 -1.34
CA GLU A 81 17.52 10.25 -0.40
C GLU A 81 18.09 9.85 0.99
N GLY A 82 18.49 8.59 1.16
CA GLY A 82 18.99 8.09 2.44
C GLY A 82 17.91 7.91 3.52
N ARG A 83 16.63 8.10 3.19
CA ARG A 83 15.50 8.06 4.12
C ARG A 83 14.97 6.67 4.43
N CYS A 84 15.40 5.65 3.71
CA CYS A 84 15.07 4.26 4.06
C CYS A 84 16.21 3.30 3.69
N THR A 85 16.09 2.06 4.16
CA THR A 85 16.97 0.95 3.77
C THR A 85 16.73 0.54 2.32
N ARG A 86 17.65 -0.27 1.75
CA ARG A 86 17.48 -0.81 0.40
C ARG A 86 16.13 -1.54 0.27
N PRO A 87 15.26 -1.13 -0.67
CA PRO A 87 13.92 -1.71 -0.79
C PRO A 87 13.95 -3.16 -1.27
N VAL A 88 13.11 -3.99 -0.66
CA VAL A 88 12.93 -5.41 -1.00
C VAL A 88 11.59 -5.61 -1.72
N THR A 89 11.59 -6.32 -2.85
CA THR A 89 10.36 -6.71 -3.55
C THR A 89 9.69 -7.87 -2.80
N PHE A 90 8.41 -7.74 -2.43
CA PHE A 90 7.70 -8.76 -1.65
C PHE A 90 6.43 -9.31 -2.32
N ALA A 91 5.84 -8.57 -3.26
CA ALA A 91 4.62 -8.98 -3.97
C ALA A 91 4.58 -8.47 -5.41
N ILE A 92 3.73 -9.12 -6.22
CA ILE A 92 3.32 -8.72 -7.57
C ILE A 92 1.79 -8.65 -7.58
N ASN A 93 1.22 -7.76 -8.40
CA ASN A 93 -0.23 -7.60 -8.43
C ASN A 93 -0.68 -7.15 -9.84
N PRO A 94 -1.27 -8.03 -10.65
CA PRO A 94 -1.70 -7.64 -11.99
C PRO A 94 -2.88 -6.66 -11.93
N LEU A 95 -3.04 -5.84 -12.99
CA LEU A 95 -4.19 -4.99 -13.17
C LEU A 95 -5.37 -5.80 -13.71
N VAL A 96 -6.57 -5.41 -13.31
CA VAL A 96 -7.85 -5.87 -13.85
C VAL A 96 -8.73 -4.66 -14.15
N LEU A 97 -9.70 -4.85 -15.05
CA LEU A 97 -10.79 -3.90 -15.23
C LEU A 97 -11.95 -4.36 -14.34
N LEU A 98 -12.37 -3.50 -13.42
CA LEU A 98 -13.45 -3.74 -12.49
C LEU A 98 -14.74 -3.10 -13.03
N ILE A 99 -15.86 -3.80 -12.93
CA ILE A 99 -17.18 -3.30 -13.29
C ILE A 99 -18.20 -3.63 -12.19
N PRO A 100 -19.27 -2.85 -11.99
CA PRO A 100 -20.35 -3.22 -11.09
C PRO A 100 -21.05 -4.50 -11.55
N ASN A 101 -21.64 -5.26 -10.64
CA ASN A 101 -22.41 -6.48 -10.99
C ASN A 101 -23.56 -6.20 -11.97
N SER A 102 -24.21 -5.04 -11.85
CA SER A 102 -25.29 -4.58 -12.74
C SER A 102 -24.81 -4.21 -14.15
N ASN A 103 -23.54 -3.89 -14.32
CA ASN A 103 -22.89 -3.51 -15.56
C ASN A 103 -23.69 -2.51 -16.43
N PRO A 104 -24.06 -1.33 -15.91
CA PRO A 104 -24.87 -0.35 -16.64
C PRO A 104 -24.18 0.17 -17.91
N GLY A 105 -22.84 0.20 -17.91
CA GLY A 105 -22.04 0.60 -19.08
C GLY A 105 -21.91 -0.47 -20.17
N SER A 106 -22.52 -1.66 -20.01
CA SER A 106 -22.40 -2.80 -20.93
C SER A 106 -20.94 -3.13 -21.29
N VAL A 107 -20.05 -3.08 -20.29
CA VAL A 107 -18.62 -3.32 -20.46
C VAL A 107 -18.34 -4.82 -20.39
N THR A 108 -17.89 -5.42 -21.49
CA THR A 108 -17.55 -6.85 -21.60
C THR A 108 -16.04 -7.08 -21.72
N SER A 109 -15.30 -6.05 -22.11
CA SER A 109 -13.84 -6.07 -22.21
C SER A 109 -13.30 -4.64 -22.12
N VAL A 110 -11.98 -4.49 -21.98
CA VAL A 110 -11.33 -3.17 -22.06
C VAL A 110 -11.59 -2.49 -23.42
N TYR A 111 -11.77 -3.26 -24.48
CA TYR A 111 -12.06 -2.74 -25.82
C TYR A 111 -13.44 -2.10 -25.93
N SER A 112 -14.42 -2.53 -25.12
CA SER A 112 -15.75 -1.89 -25.05
C SER A 112 -15.70 -0.41 -24.68
N LEU A 113 -14.64 0.01 -24.00
CA LEU A 113 -14.45 1.42 -23.58
C LEU A 113 -14.07 2.34 -24.75
N ARG A 114 -13.72 1.81 -25.93
CA ARG A 114 -13.35 2.60 -27.13
C ARG A 114 -14.52 3.40 -27.69
N SER A 115 -15.74 2.92 -27.55
CA SER A 115 -16.93 3.62 -28.04
C SER A 115 -17.27 4.88 -27.22
N GLY A 116 -16.58 5.11 -26.11
CA GLY A 116 -16.78 6.30 -25.27
C GLY A 116 -18.08 6.32 -24.47
N GLY A 117 -18.35 7.46 -23.83
CA GLY A 117 -19.61 7.74 -23.16
C GLY A 117 -19.79 7.08 -21.78
N ARG A 118 -18.82 6.36 -21.25
CA ARG A 118 -18.89 5.71 -19.95
C ARG A 118 -18.23 6.54 -18.85
N LYS A 119 -18.66 6.32 -17.61
CA LYS A 119 -18.04 6.87 -16.42
C LYS A 119 -16.92 5.95 -15.96
N LEU A 120 -15.68 6.41 -16.00
CA LEU A 120 -14.51 5.64 -15.58
C LEU A 120 -13.94 6.21 -14.29
N SER A 121 -13.54 5.32 -13.37
CA SER A 121 -12.73 5.68 -12.20
C SER A 121 -11.32 5.12 -12.38
N ILE A 122 -10.30 5.98 -12.25
CA ILE A 122 -8.88 5.61 -12.33
C ILE A 122 -8.07 6.32 -11.26
N GLY A 123 -6.86 5.84 -10.96
CA GLY A 123 -5.91 6.63 -10.18
C GLY A 123 -5.46 7.87 -10.95
N ASN A 124 -5.21 9.00 -10.26
CA ASN A 124 -4.52 10.14 -10.87
C ASN A 124 -3.11 9.72 -11.34
N SER A 125 -2.46 10.54 -12.15
CA SER A 125 -1.16 10.18 -12.76
C SER A 125 -0.02 10.01 -11.75
N GLY A 126 -0.12 10.64 -10.58
CA GLY A 126 0.89 10.58 -9.52
C GLY A 126 0.81 9.34 -8.65
N VAL A 127 -0.30 8.59 -8.67
CA VAL A 127 -0.41 7.36 -7.87
C VAL A 127 -0.03 6.12 -8.71
N PRO A 128 0.54 5.06 -8.09
CA PRO A 128 0.99 3.87 -8.82
C PRO A 128 -0.05 3.28 -9.74
N ILE A 129 -1.29 3.05 -9.27
CA ILE A 129 -2.35 2.47 -10.10
C ILE A 129 -2.69 3.35 -11.31
N GLY A 130 -2.65 4.68 -11.16
CA GLY A 130 -2.90 5.61 -12.26
C GLY A 130 -1.79 5.62 -13.30
N ALA A 131 -0.53 5.55 -12.87
CA ALA A 131 0.63 5.42 -13.75
C ALA A 131 0.60 4.09 -14.51
N TYR A 132 0.32 2.98 -13.81
CA TYR A 132 0.22 1.66 -14.42
C TYR A 132 -0.97 1.53 -15.38
N THR A 133 -2.12 2.12 -15.05
CA THR A 133 -3.28 2.17 -15.98
C THR A 133 -2.91 2.84 -17.30
N ARG A 134 -2.25 4.00 -17.23
CA ARG A 134 -1.81 4.73 -18.43
C ARG A 134 -0.77 3.94 -19.22
N GLN A 135 0.17 3.29 -18.53
CA GLN A 135 1.17 2.43 -19.18
C GLN A 135 0.52 1.25 -19.89
N LEU A 136 -0.46 0.57 -19.28
CA LEU A 136 -1.21 -0.52 -19.87
C LEU A 136 -1.97 -0.05 -21.11
N LEU A 137 -2.75 1.02 -20.99
CA LEU A 137 -3.52 1.59 -22.12
C LEU A 137 -2.62 2.03 -23.27
N LYS A 138 -1.45 2.63 -22.98
CA LYS A 138 -0.46 2.98 -24.00
C LYS A 138 0.06 1.74 -24.75
N ARG A 139 0.41 0.66 -24.03
CA ARG A 139 0.85 -0.61 -24.64
C ARG A 139 -0.23 -1.21 -25.54
N MET A 140 -1.49 -1.10 -25.14
CA MET A 140 -2.64 -1.59 -25.90
C MET A 140 -3.07 -0.66 -27.04
N ARG A 141 -2.44 0.52 -27.21
CA ARG A 141 -2.87 1.59 -28.13
C ARG A 141 -4.32 2.05 -27.86
N LEU A 142 -4.70 2.10 -26.57
CA LEU A 142 -6.04 2.47 -26.10
C LEU A 142 -6.04 3.75 -25.24
N SER A 143 -5.02 4.61 -25.36
CA SER A 143 -4.93 5.85 -24.57
C SER A 143 -6.12 6.79 -24.78
N SER A 144 -6.76 6.75 -25.96
CA SER A 144 -7.96 7.53 -26.27
C SER A 144 -9.18 7.21 -25.38
N ILE A 145 -9.22 6.05 -24.74
CA ILE A 145 -10.24 5.71 -23.73
C ILE A 145 -10.35 6.79 -22.64
N LEU A 146 -9.23 7.41 -22.27
CA LEU A 146 -9.20 8.43 -21.22
C LEU A 146 -9.78 9.79 -21.68
N SER A 147 -9.92 10.02 -22.97
CA SER A 147 -10.54 11.24 -23.53
C SER A 147 -11.94 11.02 -24.09
N SER A 148 -12.27 9.79 -24.48
CA SER A 148 -13.60 9.44 -25.02
C SER A 148 -14.64 9.10 -23.94
N ASN A 149 -14.21 8.97 -22.69
CA ASN A 149 -15.07 8.65 -21.55
C ASN A 149 -15.00 9.76 -20.48
N THR A 150 -16.00 9.83 -19.61
CA THR A 150 -15.96 10.71 -18.43
C THR A 150 -15.08 10.06 -17.37
N VAL A 151 -13.91 10.67 -17.09
CA VAL A 151 -12.91 10.08 -16.18
C VAL A 151 -12.86 10.84 -14.87
N SER A 152 -13.15 10.13 -13.75
CA SER A 152 -12.85 10.59 -12.41
C SER A 152 -11.49 10.06 -11.94
N GLN A 153 -10.68 10.92 -11.31
CA GLN A 153 -9.33 10.60 -10.88
C GLN A 153 -9.25 10.51 -9.36
N GLN A 154 -8.76 9.39 -8.85
CA GLN A 154 -8.70 9.08 -7.42
C GLN A 154 -7.26 9.17 -6.88
N THR A 155 -7.14 9.43 -5.59
CA THR A 155 -5.84 9.55 -4.90
C THR A 155 -5.25 8.21 -4.46
N ASN A 156 -6.02 7.12 -4.54
CA ASN A 156 -5.55 5.75 -4.27
C ASN A 156 -6.47 4.72 -4.93
N VAL A 157 -6.03 3.47 -4.99
CA VAL A 157 -6.77 2.38 -5.64
C VAL A 157 -8.04 1.98 -4.90
N GLY A 158 -8.07 2.09 -3.56
CA GLY A 158 -9.27 1.78 -2.77
C GLY A 158 -10.45 2.67 -3.14
N GLN A 159 -10.19 3.96 -3.41
CA GLN A 159 -11.21 4.89 -3.90
C GLN A 159 -11.70 4.49 -5.31
N VAL A 160 -10.81 4.04 -6.21
CA VAL A 160 -11.23 3.53 -7.53
C VAL A 160 -12.17 2.34 -7.36
N ALA A 161 -11.79 1.34 -6.55
CA ALA A 161 -12.62 0.16 -6.29
C ALA A 161 -13.98 0.53 -5.68
N SER A 162 -14.00 1.48 -4.73
CA SER A 162 -15.22 1.96 -4.08
C SER A 162 -16.18 2.65 -5.05
N GLN A 163 -15.67 3.51 -5.96
CA GLN A 163 -16.49 4.18 -6.96
C GLN A 163 -17.23 3.17 -7.87
N VAL A 164 -16.52 2.10 -8.28
CA VAL A 164 -17.14 1.03 -9.10
C VAL A 164 -18.11 0.20 -8.25
N ALA A 165 -17.75 -0.20 -7.04
CA ALA A 165 -18.58 -1.02 -6.18
C ALA A 165 -19.90 -0.33 -5.76
N LEU A 166 -19.90 1.00 -5.70
CA LEU A 166 -21.07 1.84 -5.42
C LEU A 166 -21.88 2.21 -6.68
N GLY A 167 -21.44 1.79 -7.88
CA GLY A 167 -22.09 2.13 -9.14
C GLY A 167 -21.92 3.58 -9.58
N ALA A 168 -21.02 4.35 -8.95
CA ALA A 168 -20.69 5.72 -9.34
C ALA A 168 -19.83 5.77 -10.62
N ALA A 169 -19.17 4.66 -10.96
CA ALA A 169 -18.45 4.46 -12.21
C ALA A 169 -18.87 3.15 -12.88
N ASP A 170 -18.94 3.17 -14.21
CA ASP A 170 -19.26 2.00 -15.04
C ASP A 170 -18.10 1.00 -15.10
N ALA A 171 -16.87 1.51 -14.96
CA ALA A 171 -15.67 0.69 -14.88
C ALA A 171 -14.51 1.43 -14.19
N GLY A 172 -13.53 0.66 -13.71
CA GLY A 172 -12.32 1.21 -13.12
C GLY A 172 -11.14 0.25 -13.25
N PHE A 173 -9.93 0.80 -13.34
CA PHE A 173 -8.71 0.00 -13.35
C PHE A 173 -8.16 -0.12 -11.94
N VAL A 174 -8.07 -1.36 -11.44
CA VAL A 174 -7.59 -1.67 -10.10
C VAL A 174 -6.58 -2.82 -10.14
N TYR A 175 -5.90 -3.09 -9.05
CA TYR A 175 -5.16 -4.34 -8.93
C TYR A 175 -6.13 -5.50 -8.65
N TYR A 176 -5.72 -6.71 -8.99
CA TYR A 176 -6.51 -7.92 -8.75
C TYR A 176 -7.00 -8.03 -7.30
N THR A 177 -6.14 -7.74 -6.33
CA THR A 177 -6.49 -7.84 -4.91
C THR A 177 -7.56 -6.84 -4.47
N ASP A 178 -7.59 -5.64 -5.06
CA ASP A 178 -8.62 -4.64 -4.75
C ASP A 178 -9.96 -5.05 -5.37
N GLY A 179 -9.96 -5.58 -6.61
CA GLY A 179 -11.14 -6.17 -7.21
C GLY A 179 -11.67 -7.36 -6.41
N PHE A 180 -10.77 -8.23 -5.92
CA PHE A 180 -11.13 -9.36 -5.07
C PHE A 180 -11.77 -8.93 -3.74
N SER A 181 -11.35 -7.82 -3.16
CA SER A 181 -11.90 -7.30 -1.89
C SER A 181 -13.34 -6.79 -2.01
N VAL A 182 -13.79 -6.46 -3.20
CA VAL A 182 -15.16 -5.95 -3.47
C VAL A 182 -15.97 -6.87 -4.40
N ARG A 183 -15.56 -8.13 -4.54
CA ARG A 183 -16.14 -9.12 -5.46
C ARG A 183 -17.63 -9.39 -5.27
N ASP A 184 -18.16 -9.11 -4.09
CA ASP A 184 -19.59 -9.30 -3.81
C ASP A 184 -20.47 -8.28 -4.57
N ARG A 185 -19.90 -7.13 -4.97
CA ARG A 185 -20.57 -6.03 -5.67
C ARG A 185 -20.09 -5.82 -7.10
N THR A 186 -19.00 -6.49 -7.49
CA THR A 186 -18.30 -6.22 -8.74
C THR A 186 -17.85 -7.49 -9.44
N LYS A 187 -17.57 -7.36 -10.74
CA LYS A 187 -16.93 -8.38 -11.57
C LYS A 187 -15.60 -7.87 -12.08
N MET A 188 -14.62 -8.77 -12.16
CA MET A 188 -13.32 -8.48 -12.72
C MET A 188 -13.21 -8.99 -14.14
N ILE A 189 -12.79 -8.14 -15.05
CA ILE A 189 -12.46 -8.48 -16.44
C ILE A 189 -10.93 -8.53 -16.54
N SER A 190 -10.41 -9.67 -16.97
CA SER A 190 -8.97 -9.86 -17.16
C SER A 190 -8.43 -8.98 -18.28
N LEU A 191 -7.24 -8.43 -18.06
CA LEU A 191 -6.53 -7.66 -19.07
C LEU A 191 -5.41 -8.50 -19.71
N PRO A 192 -5.07 -8.26 -20.99
CA PRO A 192 -4.08 -9.07 -21.70
C PRO A 192 -2.73 -9.14 -20.96
N LYS A 193 -2.19 -10.34 -20.80
CA LYS A 193 -0.92 -10.57 -20.10
C LYS A 193 0.25 -9.78 -20.72
N TRP A 194 0.32 -9.69 -22.04
CA TRP A 194 1.37 -8.97 -22.77
C TRP A 194 1.36 -7.45 -22.50
N ALA A 195 0.19 -6.89 -22.14
CA ALA A 195 0.04 -5.46 -21.86
C ALA A 195 0.28 -5.12 -20.38
N GLN A 196 0.28 -6.10 -19.49
CA GLN A 196 0.46 -5.88 -18.04
C GLN A 196 1.77 -5.15 -17.75
N PRO A 197 1.74 -4.07 -16.96
CA PRO A 197 2.96 -3.47 -16.43
C PRO A 197 3.58 -4.41 -15.36
N PRO A 198 4.89 -4.32 -15.12
CA PRO A 198 5.56 -5.12 -14.10
C PRO A 198 5.29 -4.56 -12.69
N VAL A 199 4.07 -4.69 -12.20
CA VAL A 199 3.69 -4.20 -10.87
C VAL A 199 4.42 -4.99 -9.79
N ARG A 200 5.32 -4.32 -9.08
CA ARG A 200 6.14 -4.91 -8.01
C ARG A 200 6.03 -4.06 -6.77
N TYR A 201 5.53 -4.66 -5.70
CA TYR A 201 5.47 -4.02 -4.39
C TYR A 201 6.82 -4.09 -3.72
N ARG A 202 7.24 -2.96 -3.15
CA ARG A 202 8.50 -2.87 -2.41
C ARG A 202 8.28 -2.34 -1.00
N THR A 203 9.09 -2.84 -0.05
CA THR A 203 9.10 -2.38 1.33
C THR A 203 10.51 -2.03 1.78
N CYS A 204 10.63 -1.06 2.67
CA CYS A 204 11.90 -0.69 3.32
C CYS A 204 11.64 -0.19 4.75
N ALA A 205 12.66 -0.28 5.61
CA ALA A 205 12.66 0.35 6.92
C ALA A 205 13.01 1.84 6.76
N VAL A 206 12.20 2.73 7.35
CA VAL A 206 12.41 4.18 7.29
C VAL A 206 13.53 4.57 8.26
N ARG A 207 14.39 5.49 7.83
CA ARG A 207 15.49 6.05 8.62
C ARG A 207 15.08 7.42 9.14
N ARG A 208 14.82 7.51 10.43
CA ARG A 208 14.52 8.75 11.14
C ARG A 208 15.02 8.65 12.60
N SER A 209 15.14 9.77 13.28
CA SER A 209 15.37 9.77 14.73
C SER A 209 14.21 9.09 15.45
N GLY A 210 14.50 8.21 16.40
CA GLY A 210 13.49 7.45 17.16
C GLY A 210 12.72 6.40 16.36
N ALA A 211 13.20 5.98 15.17
CA ALA A 211 12.60 4.86 14.44
C ALA A 211 12.80 3.53 15.17
N ASP A 212 11.77 2.69 15.19
CA ASP A 212 11.91 1.30 15.65
C ASP A 212 12.55 0.44 14.54
N THR A 213 13.87 0.53 14.42
CA THR A 213 14.65 -0.19 13.40
C THR A 213 14.58 -1.70 13.56
N ARG A 214 14.49 -2.21 14.82
CA ARG A 214 14.38 -3.64 15.10
C ARG A 214 13.00 -4.17 14.70
N GLY A 215 11.93 -3.51 15.13
CA GLY A 215 10.56 -3.85 14.75
C GLY A 215 10.35 -3.77 13.24
N ALA A 216 10.89 -2.73 12.58
CA ALA A 216 10.83 -2.59 11.13
C ALA A 216 11.51 -3.75 10.39
N ALA A 217 12.71 -4.15 10.82
CA ALA A 217 13.42 -5.29 10.24
C ALA A 217 12.66 -6.61 10.47
N ALA A 218 12.10 -6.82 11.66
CA ALA A 218 11.30 -7.99 12.00
C ALA A 218 10.03 -8.06 11.14
N PHE A 219 9.32 -6.95 10.97
CA PHE A 219 8.12 -6.86 10.13
C PHE A 219 8.44 -7.15 8.67
N ILE A 220 9.50 -6.58 8.10
CA ILE A 220 9.93 -6.84 6.72
C ILE A 220 10.29 -8.32 6.55
N LYS A 221 11.01 -8.92 7.51
CA LYS A 221 11.32 -10.36 7.51
C LYS A 221 10.05 -11.21 7.58
N GLN A 222 9.05 -10.80 8.38
CA GLN A 222 7.76 -11.48 8.45
C GLN A 222 7.02 -11.43 7.10
N VAL A 223 6.93 -10.25 6.48
CA VAL A 223 6.25 -10.04 5.18
C VAL A 223 6.91 -10.85 4.05
N THR A 224 8.24 -10.89 4.01
CA THR A 224 9.02 -11.60 2.97
C THR A 224 9.19 -13.09 3.26
N GLY A 225 8.99 -13.52 4.50
CA GLY A 225 9.13 -14.90 4.98
C GLY A 225 7.95 -15.80 4.64
N LYS A 226 7.97 -17.04 5.13
CA LYS A 226 6.95 -18.06 4.82
C LYS A 226 5.54 -17.62 5.18
N ALA A 227 5.33 -17.03 6.37
CA ALA A 227 4.02 -16.57 6.83
C ALA A 227 3.48 -15.43 5.94
N GLY A 228 4.28 -14.39 5.67
CA GLY A 228 3.91 -13.27 4.82
C GLY A 228 3.60 -13.69 3.39
N ARG A 229 4.45 -14.54 2.79
CA ARG A 229 4.21 -15.10 1.45
C ARG A 229 2.93 -15.93 1.40
N GLY A 230 2.62 -16.70 2.44
CA GLY A 230 1.36 -17.44 2.58
C GLY A 230 0.15 -16.51 2.64
N ALA A 231 0.20 -15.49 3.50
CA ALA A 231 -0.85 -14.49 3.62
C ALA A 231 -1.06 -13.72 2.31
N LEU A 232 0.01 -13.20 1.69
CA LEU A 232 -0.06 -12.50 0.41
C LEU A 232 -0.74 -13.34 -0.67
N LYS A 233 -0.38 -14.64 -0.78
CA LYS A 233 -1.02 -15.55 -1.74
C LYS A 233 -2.51 -15.77 -1.44
N ALA A 234 -2.89 -15.94 -0.18
CA ALA A 234 -4.29 -16.11 0.24
C ALA A 234 -5.15 -14.88 -0.08
N TYR A 235 -4.55 -13.68 -0.08
CA TYR A 235 -5.21 -12.43 -0.47
C TYR A 235 -5.07 -12.09 -1.96
N GLY A 236 -4.60 -13.02 -2.80
CA GLY A 236 -4.57 -12.90 -4.26
C GLY A 236 -3.33 -12.21 -4.84
N PHE A 237 -2.33 -11.88 -4.03
CA PHE A 237 -1.06 -11.35 -4.55
C PHE A 237 -0.25 -12.45 -5.25
N GLY A 238 0.38 -12.09 -6.36
CA GLY A 238 1.47 -12.85 -6.93
C GLY A 238 2.74 -12.70 -6.08
N LEU A 239 3.62 -13.68 -6.13
CA LEU A 239 4.87 -13.67 -5.38
C LEU A 239 6.07 -13.53 -6.31
N PRO A 240 7.07 -12.70 -5.96
CA PRO A 240 8.33 -12.68 -6.69
C PRO A 240 9.07 -14.00 -6.50
N PRO A 241 9.99 -14.39 -7.42
CA PRO A 241 10.91 -15.50 -7.19
C PRO A 241 11.59 -15.36 -5.82
N ARG A 242 11.97 -16.48 -5.21
CA ARG A 242 12.79 -16.45 -3.99
C ARG A 242 14.17 -15.92 -4.38
N GLN A 243 14.62 -14.91 -3.66
CA GLN A 243 15.98 -14.39 -3.73
C GLN A 243 16.89 -15.26 -2.89
#